data_f8f581b6437305d279e802643011833c
#
_entry.id   f8f581b6437305d279e802643011833c
#
_cell.length_a   1.000
_cell.length_b   1.000
_cell.length_c   1.000
_cell.angle_alpha   90.00
_cell.angle_beta   90.00
_cell.angle_gamma   90.00
#
_symmetry.space_group_name_H-M   'P 1'
#
loop_
_entity.id
_entity.type
_entity.pdbx_description
1 polymer ?
#
loop_
_entity_poly.entity_id
_entity_poly.type
_entity_poly.pdbx_seq_one_letter_code
_entity_poly.pdbx_strand_id
1 'polypeptide(L)'
;MAVASFLADTGPEPGDRSIAELVDLDESFHEQVLALSGNVEMLRVLRNINARIRFVRWIDLHRADRPRSQREHRAVVDALRARDGAACAALLEHHIDRRQDQITAAIREGYARIYMAETHSGQPAA
;
A
#
# COMPACT_ATOMS: atom_id res chain seq x y z
N MET A 1 10.11 -6.11 15.78
CA MET A 1 11.00 -6.31 14.60
C MET A 1 10.73 -7.62 13.85
N ALA A 2 10.62 -8.76 14.53
CA ALA A 2 10.39 -10.05 13.87
C ALA A 2 9.13 -10.07 13.00
N VAL A 3 8.01 -9.52 13.48
CA VAL A 3 6.75 -9.47 12.72
C VAL A 3 6.87 -8.58 11.50
N ALA A 4 7.46 -7.38 11.63
CA ALA A 4 7.66 -6.48 10.51
C ALA A 4 8.59 -7.10 9.46
N SER A 5 9.65 -7.78 9.89
CA SER A 5 10.55 -8.52 9.00
C SER A 5 9.82 -9.64 8.25
N PHE A 6 9.02 -10.42 8.97
CA PHE A 6 8.21 -11.48 8.35
C PHE A 6 7.25 -10.90 7.30
N LEU A 7 6.58 -9.80 7.60
CA LEU A 7 5.64 -9.16 6.66
C LEU A 7 6.35 -8.60 5.42
N ALA A 8 7.57 -8.07 5.58
CA ALA A 8 8.38 -7.63 4.45
C ALA A 8 8.86 -8.81 3.58
N ASP A 9 9.00 -9.99 4.17
CA ASP A 9 9.46 -11.20 3.51
C ASP A 9 8.33 -12.07 2.95
N THR A 10 7.08 -11.79 3.30
CA THR A 10 5.95 -12.52 2.71
C THR A 10 5.91 -12.29 1.21
N GLY A 11 6.36 -13.27 0.50
CA GLY A 11 6.57 -13.44 -0.93
C GLY A 11 6.21 -12.29 -1.87
N PRO A 12 7.07 -11.97 -2.81
CA PRO A 12 6.81 -10.90 -3.78
C PRO A 12 5.62 -11.23 -4.68
N GLU A 13 5.29 -12.49 -4.80
CA GLU A 13 4.19 -12.94 -5.65
C GLU A 13 2.92 -13.12 -4.83
N PRO A 14 1.75 -12.75 -5.37
CA PRO A 14 0.48 -12.91 -4.67
C PRO A 14 0.17 -14.38 -4.37
N GLY A 15 0.71 -15.31 -5.15
CA GLY A 15 0.41 -16.73 -5.00
C GLY A 15 -1.09 -16.96 -5.03
N ASP A 16 -1.58 -17.76 -4.09
CA ASP A 16 -3.02 -18.04 -3.93
C ASP A 16 -3.75 -17.03 -3.03
N ARG A 17 -3.09 -15.93 -2.67
CA ARG A 17 -3.68 -14.93 -1.77
C ARG A 17 -4.67 -14.03 -2.49
N SER A 18 -5.80 -13.76 -1.85
CA SER A 18 -6.77 -12.78 -2.33
C SER A 18 -6.22 -11.35 -2.19
N ILE A 19 -6.81 -10.40 -2.92
CA ILE A 19 -6.47 -8.98 -2.77
C ILE A 19 -6.75 -8.50 -1.36
N ALA A 20 -7.83 -8.96 -0.72
CA ALA A 20 -8.14 -8.61 0.66
C ALA A 20 -7.03 -9.05 1.63
N GLU A 21 -6.50 -10.27 1.46
CA GLU A 21 -5.36 -10.75 2.26
C GLU A 21 -4.10 -9.93 2.02
N LEU A 22 -3.84 -9.50 0.78
CA LEU A 22 -2.71 -8.64 0.47
C LEU A 22 -2.85 -7.25 1.09
N VAL A 23 -4.07 -6.70 1.13
CA VAL A 23 -4.36 -5.44 1.84
C VAL A 23 -4.07 -5.60 3.33
N ASP A 24 -4.52 -6.69 3.94
CA ASP A 24 -4.29 -6.96 5.37
C ASP A 24 -2.79 -7.05 5.69
N LEU A 25 -2.01 -7.72 4.85
CA LEU A 25 -0.56 -7.82 5.01
C LEU A 25 0.13 -6.46 4.88
N ASP A 26 -0.26 -5.66 3.92
CA ASP A 26 0.31 -4.33 3.69
C ASP A 26 0.00 -3.38 4.86
N GLU A 27 -1.25 -3.34 5.31
CA GLU A 27 -1.65 -2.56 6.47
C GLU A 27 -0.92 -3.01 7.74
N SER A 28 -0.83 -4.31 7.95
CA SER A 28 -0.14 -4.89 9.12
C SER A 28 1.34 -4.53 9.15
N PHE A 29 2.01 -4.51 8.01
CA PHE A 29 3.41 -4.08 7.94
C PHE A 29 3.58 -2.64 8.46
N HIS A 30 2.81 -1.70 7.93
CA HIS A 30 2.89 -0.30 8.33
C HIS A 30 2.53 -0.10 9.80
N GLU A 31 1.51 -0.77 10.30
CA GLU A 31 1.12 -0.71 11.70
C GLU A 31 2.19 -1.28 12.63
N GLN A 32 2.83 -2.39 12.26
CA GLN A 32 3.91 -2.99 13.04
C GLN A 32 5.15 -2.10 13.10
N VAL A 33 5.50 -1.45 11.99
CA VAL A 33 6.62 -0.48 11.98
C VAL A 33 6.32 0.69 12.92
N LEU A 34 5.12 1.26 12.83
CA LEU A 34 4.73 2.38 13.69
C LEU A 34 4.62 1.97 15.16
N ALA A 35 4.18 0.74 15.44
CA ALA A 35 4.08 0.22 16.81
C ALA A 35 5.44 0.19 17.53
N LEU A 36 6.54 0.08 16.80
CA LEU A 36 7.89 0.13 17.36
C LEU A 36 8.22 1.49 18.01
N SER A 37 7.51 2.55 17.63
CA SER A 37 7.67 3.87 18.25
C SER A 37 7.16 3.93 19.68
N GLY A 38 6.29 3.01 20.09
CA GLY A 38 5.60 3.05 21.38
C GLY A 38 4.51 4.13 21.47
N ASN A 39 4.25 4.86 20.39
CA ASN A 39 3.24 5.93 20.37
C ASN A 39 1.87 5.36 19.99
N VAL A 40 1.08 5.05 20.99
CA VAL A 40 -0.26 4.44 20.85
C VAL A 40 -1.21 5.35 20.08
N GLU A 41 -1.14 6.66 20.27
CA GLU A 41 -2.00 7.62 19.60
C GLU A 41 -1.71 7.70 18.09
N MET A 42 -0.45 7.68 17.71
CA MET A 42 -0.09 7.62 16.27
C MET A 42 -0.57 6.34 15.63
N LEU A 43 -0.44 5.21 16.33
CA LEU A 43 -0.94 3.94 15.82
C LEU A 43 -2.46 3.95 15.64
N ARG A 44 -3.19 4.55 16.57
CA ARG A 44 -4.64 4.72 16.46
C ARG A 44 -5.02 5.57 15.25
N VAL A 45 -4.30 6.66 15.00
CA VAL A 45 -4.49 7.51 13.82
C VAL A 45 -4.24 6.73 12.53
N LEU A 46 -3.15 5.97 12.46
CA LEU A 46 -2.83 5.14 11.30
C LEU A 46 -3.92 4.10 11.03
N ARG A 47 -4.40 3.41 12.04
CA ARG A 47 -5.51 2.44 11.90
C ARG A 47 -6.78 3.08 11.38
N ASN A 48 -7.08 4.29 11.84
CA ASN A 48 -8.23 5.05 11.34
C ASN A 48 -8.07 5.40 9.87
N ILE A 49 -6.88 5.87 9.47
CA ILE A 49 -6.56 6.16 8.07
C ILE A 49 -6.68 4.90 7.22
N ASN A 50 -6.07 3.80 7.66
CA ASN A 50 -6.12 2.51 6.94
C ASN A 50 -7.57 2.06 6.70
N ALA A 51 -8.44 2.18 7.70
CA ALA A 51 -9.84 1.83 7.56
C ALA A 51 -10.55 2.68 6.49
N ARG A 52 -10.24 3.96 6.42
CA ARG A 52 -10.85 4.90 5.47
C ARG A 52 -10.36 4.71 4.04
N ILE A 53 -9.08 4.38 3.86
CA ILE A 53 -8.48 4.24 2.52
C ILE A 53 -8.40 2.79 2.05
N ARG A 54 -8.99 1.85 2.78
CA ARG A 54 -8.93 0.42 2.45
C ARG A 54 -9.40 0.13 1.02
N PHE A 55 -10.48 0.76 0.58
CA PHE A 55 -10.98 0.63 -0.77
C PHE A 55 -9.97 1.11 -1.83
N VAL A 56 -9.33 2.25 -1.58
CA VAL A 56 -8.31 2.81 -2.47
C VAL A 56 -7.09 1.88 -2.53
N ARG A 57 -6.67 1.35 -1.39
CA ARG A 57 -5.57 0.38 -1.30
C ARG A 57 -5.88 -0.92 -2.04
N TRP A 58 -7.12 -1.36 -1.97
CA TRP A 58 -7.59 -2.52 -2.72
C TRP A 58 -7.45 -2.31 -4.24
N ILE A 59 -7.85 -1.13 -4.75
CA ILE A 59 -7.68 -0.76 -6.15
C ILE A 59 -6.18 -0.73 -6.53
N ASP A 60 -5.36 -0.13 -5.69
CA ASP A 60 -3.92 -0.04 -5.89
C ASP A 60 -3.28 -1.43 -5.98
N LEU A 61 -3.61 -2.33 -5.07
CA LEU A 61 -3.03 -3.67 -5.04
C LEU A 61 -3.43 -4.56 -6.22
N HIS A 62 -4.52 -4.26 -6.90
CA HIS A 62 -4.86 -4.91 -8.16
C HIS A 62 -3.85 -4.62 -9.28
N ARG A 63 -3.17 -3.49 -9.20
CA ARG A 63 -2.24 -3.00 -10.22
C ARG A 63 -0.82 -2.82 -9.69
N ALA A 64 -0.63 -3.01 -8.39
CA ALA A 64 0.63 -2.74 -7.74
C ALA A 64 1.75 -3.66 -8.23
N ASP A 65 2.93 -3.10 -8.35
CA ASP A 65 4.16 -3.84 -8.39
C ASP A 65 4.49 -4.31 -6.97
N ARG A 66 3.88 -5.43 -6.56
CA ARG A 66 4.08 -5.97 -5.23
C ARG A 66 5.55 -6.35 -4.96
N PRO A 67 6.30 -6.96 -5.87
CA PRO A 67 7.73 -7.18 -5.66
C PRO A 67 8.49 -5.91 -5.30
N ARG A 68 8.21 -4.81 -5.97
CA ARG A 68 8.82 -3.52 -5.67
C ARG A 68 8.44 -3.02 -4.27
N SER A 69 7.16 -3.08 -3.92
CA SER A 69 6.68 -2.69 -2.59
C SER A 69 7.34 -3.51 -1.49
N GLN A 70 7.49 -4.81 -1.69
CA GLN A 70 8.16 -5.68 -0.71
C GLN A 70 9.66 -5.36 -0.59
N ARG A 71 10.34 -5.02 -1.68
CA ARG A 71 11.74 -4.54 -1.60
C ARG A 71 11.85 -3.24 -0.82
N GLU A 72 10.91 -2.31 -1.00
CA GLU A 72 10.85 -1.07 -0.23
C GLU A 72 10.60 -1.34 1.26
N HIS A 73 9.67 -2.24 1.58
CA HIS A 73 9.45 -2.68 2.96
C HIS A 73 10.69 -3.31 3.58
N ARG A 74 11.40 -4.15 2.84
CA ARG A 74 12.66 -4.76 3.30
C ARG A 74 13.70 -3.69 3.59
N ALA A 75 13.85 -2.69 2.73
CA ALA A 75 14.80 -1.60 2.95
C ALA A 75 14.49 -0.82 4.24
N VAL A 76 13.21 -0.60 4.54
CA VAL A 76 12.78 0.02 5.81
C VAL A 76 13.19 -0.83 7.01
N VAL A 77 12.97 -2.14 6.96
CA VAL A 77 13.37 -3.06 8.04
C VAL A 77 14.88 -3.06 8.24
N ASP A 78 15.64 -3.06 7.16
CA ASP A 78 17.10 -3.02 7.23
C ASP A 78 17.61 -1.72 7.86
N ALA A 79 17.00 -0.57 7.51
CA ALA A 79 17.32 0.71 8.13
C ALA A 79 17.01 0.71 9.64
N LEU A 80 15.88 0.12 10.04
CA LEU A 80 15.52 -0.03 11.45
C LEU A 80 16.53 -0.91 12.22
N ARG A 81 16.97 -2.01 11.62
CA ARG A 81 18.00 -2.88 12.20
C ARG A 81 19.33 -2.17 12.37
N ALA A 82 19.68 -1.33 11.40
CA ALA A 82 20.88 -0.51 11.44
C ALA A 82 20.76 0.69 12.39
N ARG A 83 19.59 0.90 12.99
CA ARG A 83 19.26 2.06 13.83
C ARG A 83 19.46 3.40 13.10
N ASP A 84 19.26 3.41 11.81
CA ASP A 84 19.34 4.59 10.96
C ASP A 84 17.94 5.20 10.76
N GLY A 85 17.53 6.03 11.72
CA GLY A 85 16.22 6.68 11.71
C GLY A 85 16.03 7.62 10.53
N ALA A 86 17.08 8.32 10.11
CA ALA A 86 17.02 9.24 8.98
C ALA A 86 16.79 8.48 7.66
N ALA A 87 17.51 7.38 7.45
CA ALA A 87 17.31 6.53 6.29
C ALA A 87 15.92 5.90 6.29
N CYS A 88 15.45 5.43 7.45
CA CYS A 88 14.11 4.86 7.60
C CYS A 88 13.03 5.87 7.21
N ALA A 89 13.11 7.10 7.70
CA ALA A 89 12.17 8.16 7.38
C ALA A 89 12.15 8.48 5.88
N ALA A 90 13.32 8.62 5.26
CA ALA A 90 13.44 8.90 3.83
C ALA A 90 12.86 7.78 2.97
N LEU A 91 13.10 6.52 3.35
CA LEU A 91 12.58 5.35 2.65
C LEU A 91 11.05 5.28 2.75
N LEU A 92 10.49 5.55 3.92
CA LEU A 92 9.04 5.57 4.12
C LEU A 92 8.37 6.70 3.35
N GLU A 93 8.92 7.90 3.37
CA GLU A 93 8.41 9.03 2.59
C GLU A 93 8.39 8.70 1.09
N HIS A 94 9.49 8.19 0.56
CA HIS A 94 9.57 7.79 -0.84
C HIS A 94 8.54 6.70 -1.19
N HIS A 95 8.40 5.70 -0.34
CA HIS A 95 7.45 4.61 -0.53
C HIS A 95 6.00 5.11 -0.55
N ILE A 96 5.64 5.98 0.39
CA ILE A 96 4.29 6.56 0.48
C ILE A 96 4.00 7.45 -0.73
N ASP A 97 4.91 8.32 -1.11
CA ASP A 97 4.76 9.21 -2.27
C ASP A 97 4.59 8.43 -3.56
N ARG A 98 5.40 7.42 -3.78
CA ARG A 98 5.28 6.54 -4.95
C ARG A 98 3.93 5.84 -5.01
N ARG A 99 3.45 5.33 -3.88
CA ARG A 99 2.15 4.67 -3.77
C ARG A 99 1.00 5.65 -4.03
N GLN A 100 1.11 6.87 -3.52
CA GLN A 100 0.14 7.92 -3.76
C GLN A 100 0.01 8.26 -5.24
N ASP A 101 1.12 8.40 -5.95
CA ASP A 101 1.13 8.66 -7.39
C ASP A 101 0.48 7.52 -8.17
N GLN A 102 0.76 6.28 -7.82
CA GLN A 102 0.14 5.10 -8.43
C GLN A 102 -1.37 5.04 -8.19
N ILE A 103 -1.81 5.33 -6.98
CA ILE A 103 -3.24 5.38 -6.62
C ILE A 103 -3.94 6.46 -7.43
N THR A 104 -3.37 7.65 -7.52
CA THR A 104 -3.92 8.76 -8.30
C THR A 104 -4.07 8.37 -9.77
N ALA A 105 -3.06 7.76 -10.36
CA ALA A 105 -3.11 7.28 -11.74
C ALA A 105 -4.20 6.20 -11.94
N ALA A 106 -4.32 5.26 -11.00
CA ALA A 106 -5.32 4.19 -11.05
C ALA A 106 -6.75 4.74 -10.96
N ILE A 107 -6.98 5.73 -10.10
CA ILE A 107 -8.28 6.39 -9.97
C ILE A 107 -8.65 7.13 -11.25
N ARG A 108 -7.73 7.89 -11.83
CA ARG A 108 -7.94 8.60 -13.09
C ARG A 108 -8.28 7.64 -14.24
N GLU A 109 -7.56 6.56 -14.34
CA GLU A 109 -7.80 5.54 -15.36
C GLU A 109 -9.14 4.84 -15.16
N GLY A 110 -9.49 4.49 -13.92
CA GLY A 110 -10.79 3.90 -13.60
C GLY A 110 -11.95 4.83 -13.92
N TYR A 111 -11.84 6.11 -13.58
CA TYR A 111 -12.82 7.13 -13.93
C TYR A 111 -12.98 7.28 -15.45
N ALA A 112 -11.87 7.36 -16.18
CA ALA A 112 -11.90 7.46 -17.64
C ALA A 112 -12.60 6.27 -18.28
N ARG A 113 -12.37 5.04 -17.79
CA ARG A 113 -13.04 3.83 -18.29
C ARG A 113 -14.54 3.87 -18.07
N ILE A 114 -14.99 4.30 -16.91
CA ILE A 114 -16.41 4.44 -16.60
C ILE A 114 -17.06 5.47 -17.52
N TYR A 115 -16.44 6.63 -17.68
CA TYR A 115 -16.91 7.69 -18.57
C TYR A 115 -17.02 7.22 -20.02
N MET A 116 -16.02 6.51 -20.53
CA MET A 116 -16.02 5.98 -21.89
C MET A 116 -17.08 4.88 -22.08
N ALA A 117 -17.32 4.04 -21.07
CA ALA A 117 -18.37 3.03 -21.10
C ALA A 117 -19.77 3.67 -21.16
N GLU A 118 -20.02 4.72 -20.37
CA GLU A 118 -21.29 5.46 -20.37
C GLU A 118 -21.57 6.14 -21.71
N THR A 119 -20.55 6.75 -22.32
CA THR A 119 -20.71 7.40 -23.63
C THR A 119 -20.99 6.39 -24.75
N HIS A 120 -20.51 5.15 -24.63
CA HIS A 120 -20.81 4.09 -25.61
C HIS A 120 -22.21 3.50 -25.44
N SER A 121 -22.72 3.41 -24.22
CA SER A 121 -24.08 2.91 -23.95
C SER A 121 -25.17 3.92 -24.27
N GLY A 122 -24.84 5.19 -24.47
CA GLY A 122 -25.78 6.27 -24.79
C GLY A 122 -25.99 6.53 -26.28
N GLN A 123 -25.36 5.79 -27.19
CA GLN A 123 -25.63 5.93 -28.61
C GLN A 123 -26.90 5.17 -29.00
N PRO A 124 -27.96 5.86 -29.47
CA PRO A 124 -29.11 5.16 -30.02
C PRO A 124 -28.66 4.34 -31.23
N ALA A 125 -29.14 3.12 -31.29
CA ALA A 125 -28.97 2.29 -32.48
C ALA A 125 -29.58 3.03 -33.68
N ALA A 126 -28.75 3.29 -34.65
CA ALA A 126 -29.17 3.92 -35.90
C ALA A 126 -30.09 2.96 -36.67
#